data_7a3649f2d1ada8c8ad65897e8d85ca25
#
_entry.id   7a3649f2d1ada8c8ad65897e8d85ca25
#
_cell.length_a   1.000
_cell.length_b   1.000
_cell.length_c   1.000
_cell.angle_alpha   90.00
_cell.angle_beta   90.00
_cell.angle_gamma   90.00
#
_symmetry.space_group_name_H-M   'P 1'
#
loop_
_entity.id
_entity.type
_entity.pdbx_description
1 polymer ?
#
loop_
_entity_poly.entity_id
_entity_poly.type
_entity_poly.pdbx_seq_one_letter_code
_entity_poly.pdbx_strand_id
1 'polypeptide(L)'
;VTEAFVYDAVRTPFGKFGGGLAGVRPDDLAAHIVRAIVDRAPGLTAEALEGTDGKHRAVDEVIFGNANGAGEENRNVARMATLLAGLPTSIPGTTVNRLCGSSLDAAMIASRQIAVGDADVVLVGGVESMSRAPWVLPKTERPYPAGDLALASTTLGWRLVNPKMPSQWTVSLGEATEQLRERHAIGRDRQDEFAARSHNLSDKAWSEGFYDELVVAVPGTDLTRDEGIRPGSSAEKLAGLRTSFRPDNGDRSGTTSGGTVTAGNASPLSDGASAVLLGSEAAAGTLGLEPIARIAGRGAAANEPQFFGFAPVEAANRALEKAGIGWDQVGAVELNEAFAAQSLACLDAWKIDPEIVNQHGGAIAMGHPLGASGGRILGTLARSLQRSGERWGVAAICIGVGQGLAVVLENVAATK
;
A
#
# COMPACT_ATOMS: atom_id res chain seq x y z
N VAL A 1 -28.12 2.66 -4.90
CA VAL A 1 -26.72 2.20 -4.76
C VAL A 1 -26.33 2.54 -3.33
N THR A 2 -25.97 1.55 -2.55
CA THR A 2 -25.50 1.72 -1.16
C THR A 2 -24.10 2.30 -1.16
N GLU A 3 -23.79 3.18 -0.23
CA GLU A 3 -22.45 3.75 -0.10
C GLU A 3 -21.57 2.88 0.78
N ALA A 4 -20.27 2.87 0.53
CA ALA A 4 -19.28 2.15 1.32
C ALA A 4 -18.48 3.11 2.21
N PHE A 5 -18.30 2.72 3.46
CA PHE A 5 -17.63 3.51 4.49
C PHE A 5 -16.43 2.77 5.09
N VAL A 6 -15.44 3.52 5.51
CA VAL A 6 -14.35 3.07 6.36
C VAL A 6 -14.76 3.24 7.81
N TYR A 7 -14.73 2.16 8.59
CA TYR A 7 -15.08 2.16 10.02
C TYR A 7 -13.85 2.15 10.92
N ASP A 8 -12.83 1.39 10.56
CA ASP A 8 -11.55 1.36 11.26
C ASP A 8 -10.43 0.91 10.33
N ALA A 9 -9.20 1.18 10.72
CA ALA A 9 -8.00 0.75 10.02
C ALA A 9 -6.86 0.52 11.00
N VAL A 10 -6.10 -0.56 10.77
CA VAL A 10 -4.91 -0.90 11.55
C VAL A 10 -3.81 -1.42 10.63
N ARG A 11 -2.57 -1.36 11.09
CA ARG A 11 -1.42 -1.99 10.46
C ARG A 11 -0.39 -2.45 11.49
N THR A 12 0.48 -3.32 11.10
CA THR A 12 1.69 -3.61 11.87
C THR A 12 2.67 -2.44 11.75
N PRO A 13 3.64 -2.26 12.65
CA PRO A 13 4.84 -1.53 12.30
C PRO A 13 5.48 -2.23 11.08
N PHE A 14 6.12 -1.47 10.20
CA PHE A 14 6.77 -2.06 9.03
C PHE A 14 8.24 -2.36 9.36
N GLY A 15 8.64 -3.61 9.10
CA GLY A 15 10.01 -4.08 9.24
C GLY A 15 10.82 -3.86 7.97
N LYS A 16 12.13 -3.63 8.11
CA LYS A 16 13.07 -3.68 6.99
C LYS A 16 13.26 -5.12 6.51
N PHE A 17 13.70 -5.27 5.29
CA PHE A 17 14.19 -6.55 4.77
C PHE A 17 15.25 -7.13 5.70
N GLY A 18 15.04 -8.35 6.18
CA GLY A 18 15.90 -9.01 7.16
C GLY A 18 15.87 -8.39 8.56
N GLY A 19 14.89 -7.52 8.84
CA GLY A 19 14.73 -6.82 10.12
C GLY A 19 13.77 -7.50 11.10
N GLY A 20 13.12 -6.68 11.93
CA GLY A 20 12.33 -7.13 13.08
C GLY A 20 11.14 -8.04 12.78
N LEU A 21 10.62 -8.04 11.54
CA LEU A 21 9.54 -8.93 11.11
C LEU A 21 10.00 -10.10 10.24
N ALA A 22 11.29 -10.22 9.92
CA ALA A 22 11.81 -11.26 9.02
C ALA A 22 11.58 -12.70 9.53
N GLY A 23 11.45 -12.88 10.84
CA GLY A 23 11.14 -14.17 11.48
C GLY A 23 9.67 -14.54 11.47
N VAL A 24 8.76 -13.60 11.16
CA VAL A 24 7.32 -13.82 11.20
C VAL A 24 6.81 -14.30 9.85
N ARG A 25 6.07 -15.39 9.84
CA ARG A 25 5.44 -15.91 8.62
C ARG A 25 4.39 -14.91 8.09
N PRO A 26 4.27 -14.71 6.77
CA PRO A 26 3.29 -13.78 6.22
C PRO A 26 1.84 -14.17 6.52
N ASP A 27 1.51 -15.45 6.58
CA ASP A 27 0.17 -15.90 6.94
C ASP A 27 -0.16 -15.64 8.43
N ASP A 28 0.80 -15.79 9.33
CA ASP A 28 0.65 -15.42 10.75
C ASP A 28 0.55 -13.90 10.93
N LEU A 29 1.34 -13.12 10.17
CA LEU A 29 1.30 -11.66 10.21
C LEU A 29 -0.06 -11.13 9.71
N ALA A 30 -0.60 -11.74 8.64
CA ALA A 30 -1.93 -11.45 8.14
C ALA A 30 -3.03 -11.83 9.14
N ALA A 31 -2.91 -12.99 9.78
CA ALA A 31 -3.87 -13.43 10.81
C ALA A 31 -3.87 -12.49 12.02
N HIS A 32 -2.68 -12.05 12.47
CA HIS A 32 -2.56 -11.10 13.56
C HIS A 32 -3.32 -9.80 13.29
N ILE A 33 -3.15 -9.22 12.09
CA ILE A 33 -3.81 -7.94 11.77
C ILE A 33 -5.32 -8.10 11.56
N VAL A 34 -5.77 -9.26 11.05
CA VAL A 34 -7.20 -9.61 10.97
C VAL A 34 -7.80 -9.70 12.36
N ARG A 35 -7.14 -10.40 13.29
CA ARG A 35 -7.62 -10.51 14.68
C ARG A 35 -7.65 -9.14 15.34
N ALA A 36 -6.59 -8.35 15.18
CA ALA A 36 -6.49 -7.04 15.79
C ALA A 36 -7.64 -6.09 15.40
N ILE A 37 -8.03 -6.05 14.12
CA ILE A 37 -9.12 -5.16 13.70
C ILE A 37 -10.49 -5.68 14.12
N VAL A 38 -10.69 -7.01 14.16
CA VAL A 38 -11.92 -7.62 14.65
C VAL A 38 -12.11 -7.32 16.15
N ASP A 39 -11.06 -7.44 16.95
CA ASP A 39 -11.13 -7.18 18.40
C ASP A 39 -11.44 -5.70 18.73
N ARG A 40 -11.23 -4.79 17.79
CA ARG A 40 -11.53 -3.35 17.94
C ARG A 40 -12.98 -3.00 17.62
N ALA A 41 -13.72 -3.89 16.98
CA ALA A 41 -15.13 -3.68 16.67
C ALA A 41 -16.02 -4.38 17.72
N PRO A 42 -16.65 -3.64 18.66
CA PRO A 42 -17.38 -4.24 19.77
C PRO A 42 -18.56 -5.14 19.35
N GLY A 43 -19.12 -4.88 18.17
CA GLY A 43 -20.21 -5.67 17.61
C GLY A 43 -19.78 -6.99 16.98
N LEU A 44 -18.46 -7.18 16.69
CA LEU A 44 -17.95 -8.42 16.11
C LEU A 44 -17.67 -9.49 17.18
N THR A 45 -18.70 -9.81 17.98
CA THR A 45 -18.65 -10.90 18.96
C THR A 45 -18.56 -12.27 18.26
N ALA A 46 -18.16 -13.30 19.00
CA ALA A 46 -18.13 -14.66 18.47
C ALA A 46 -19.50 -15.10 17.89
N GLU A 47 -20.58 -14.76 18.57
CA GLU A 47 -21.94 -15.05 18.13
C GLU A 47 -22.32 -14.29 16.85
N ALA A 48 -21.95 -13.00 16.74
CA ALA A 48 -22.21 -12.20 15.57
C ALA A 48 -21.41 -12.70 14.35
N LEU A 49 -20.19 -13.15 14.57
CA LEU A 49 -19.33 -13.71 13.52
C LEU A 49 -19.84 -15.06 13.02
N GLU A 50 -20.35 -15.95 13.91
CA GLU A 50 -20.95 -17.24 13.52
C GLU A 50 -22.30 -17.07 12.83
N GLY A 51 -23.09 -16.06 13.21
CA GLY A 51 -24.46 -15.85 12.76
C GLY A 51 -25.45 -16.80 13.44
N THR A 52 -26.64 -16.33 13.72
CA THR A 52 -27.68 -17.09 14.48
C THR A 52 -28.28 -18.28 13.70
N ASP A 53 -28.13 -18.31 12.38
CA ASP A 53 -28.69 -19.34 11.49
C ASP A 53 -27.72 -19.73 10.35
N GLY A 54 -26.45 -19.34 10.47
CA GLY A 54 -25.44 -19.53 9.42
C GLY A 54 -25.64 -18.67 8.17
N LYS A 55 -26.60 -17.75 8.18
CA LYS A 55 -26.94 -16.91 7.02
C LYS A 55 -26.64 -15.42 7.20
N HIS A 56 -26.67 -14.91 8.43
CA HIS A 56 -26.49 -13.48 8.74
C HIS A 56 -25.22 -13.30 9.57
N ARG A 57 -24.07 -13.40 8.92
CA ARG A 57 -22.75 -13.17 9.54
C ARG A 57 -22.45 -11.69 9.60
N ALA A 58 -21.79 -11.28 10.68
CA ALA A 58 -21.35 -9.88 10.83
C ALA A 58 -20.23 -9.46 9.88
N VAL A 59 -19.52 -10.42 9.27
CA VAL A 59 -18.51 -10.18 8.23
C VAL A 59 -18.80 -11.11 7.05
N ASP A 60 -19.00 -10.55 5.87
CA ASP A 60 -19.36 -11.30 4.68
C ASP A 60 -18.15 -11.95 4.00
N GLU A 61 -17.03 -11.23 3.93
CA GLU A 61 -15.82 -11.69 3.26
C GLU A 61 -14.57 -11.00 3.81
N VAL A 62 -13.41 -11.68 3.67
CA VAL A 62 -12.08 -11.10 3.89
C VAL A 62 -11.35 -11.03 2.54
N ILE A 63 -10.95 -9.82 2.10
CA ILE A 63 -10.24 -9.62 0.83
C ILE A 63 -8.87 -9.00 1.11
N PHE A 64 -7.81 -9.78 0.89
CA PHE A 64 -6.43 -9.32 1.15
C PHE A 64 -5.63 -9.19 -0.12
N GLY A 65 -4.85 -8.11 -0.17
CA GLY A 65 -3.81 -7.90 -1.16
C GLY A 65 -2.52 -8.65 -0.80
N ASN A 66 -1.93 -9.31 -1.79
CA ASN A 66 -0.61 -9.91 -1.67
C ASN A 66 0.03 -10.03 -3.05
N ALA A 67 1.24 -9.50 -3.21
CA ALA A 67 1.93 -9.46 -4.49
C ALA A 67 2.70 -10.75 -4.81
N ASN A 68 3.13 -11.49 -3.77
CA ASN A 68 3.92 -12.71 -3.92
C ASN A 68 3.30 -13.88 -3.16
N GLY A 69 2.34 -14.55 -3.74
CA GLY A 69 1.67 -15.69 -3.15
C GLY A 69 2.39 -17.04 -3.31
N ALA A 70 3.67 -17.03 -3.67
CA ALA A 70 4.41 -18.26 -4.04
C ALA A 70 4.96 -19.05 -2.85
N GLY A 71 4.98 -18.48 -1.65
CA GLY A 71 5.58 -19.07 -0.46
C GLY A 71 4.56 -19.44 0.62
N GLU A 72 4.86 -18.99 1.83
CA GLU A 72 4.09 -19.27 3.04
C GLU A 72 2.72 -18.59 3.06
N GLU A 73 2.43 -17.70 2.11
CA GLU A 73 1.12 -17.11 1.83
C GLU A 73 0.10 -18.12 1.30
N ASN A 74 0.60 -19.27 0.85
CA ASN A 74 -0.20 -20.42 0.42
C ASN A 74 -1.25 -20.09 -0.66
N ARG A 75 -0.90 -19.19 -1.57
CA ARG A 75 -1.68 -18.71 -2.72
C ARG A 75 -2.91 -17.89 -2.37
N ASN A 76 -3.65 -18.23 -1.30
CA ASN A 76 -4.80 -17.46 -0.81
C ASN A 76 -4.60 -17.09 0.65
N VAL A 77 -3.74 -16.11 0.90
CA VAL A 77 -3.39 -15.66 2.24
C VAL A 77 -4.60 -15.10 3.01
N ALA A 78 -5.58 -14.51 2.31
CA ALA A 78 -6.80 -14.02 2.94
C ALA A 78 -7.54 -15.16 3.66
N ARG A 79 -7.71 -16.30 2.99
CA ARG A 79 -8.38 -17.46 3.61
C ARG A 79 -7.52 -18.07 4.72
N MET A 80 -6.20 -18.15 4.54
CA MET A 80 -5.30 -18.62 5.60
C MET A 80 -5.38 -17.72 6.83
N ALA A 81 -5.32 -16.41 6.64
CA ALA A 81 -5.42 -15.42 7.71
C ALA A 81 -6.76 -15.50 8.45
N THR A 82 -7.87 -15.64 7.74
CA THR A 82 -9.21 -15.81 8.34
C THR A 82 -9.24 -17.00 9.31
N LEU A 83 -8.72 -18.15 8.86
CA LEU A 83 -8.71 -19.38 9.68
C LEU A 83 -7.71 -19.29 10.84
N LEU A 84 -6.51 -18.79 10.61
CA LEU A 84 -5.48 -18.63 11.64
C LEU A 84 -5.86 -17.58 12.68
N ALA A 85 -6.62 -16.55 12.29
CA ALA A 85 -7.18 -15.57 13.23
C ALA A 85 -8.31 -16.14 14.11
N GLY A 86 -8.72 -17.39 13.88
CA GLY A 86 -9.80 -18.03 14.62
C GLY A 86 -11.18 -17.50 14.26
N LEU A 87 -11.36 -16.91 13.08
CA LEU A 87 -12.69 -16.54 12.60
C LEU A 87 -13.44 -17.79 12.11
N PRO A 88 -14.79 -17.75 12.09
CA PRO A 88 -15.60 -18.86 11.63
C PRO A 88 -15.22 -19.38 10.24
N THR A 89 -15.24 -20.69 10.08
CA THR A 89 -14.93 -21.34 8.79
C THR A 89 -15.94 -20.99 7.70
N SER A 90 -17.07 -20.44 8.06
CA SER A 90 -18.12 -19.95 7.15
C SER A 90 -17.74 -18.64 6.43
N ILE A 91 -16.78 -17.84 6.96
CA ILE A 91 -16.35 -16.57 6.36
C ILE A 91 -15.37 -16.85 5.21
N PRO A 92 -15.71 -16.57 3.95
CA PRO A 92 -14.82 -16.77 2.81
C PRO A 92 -13.66 -15.78 2.80
N GLY A 93 -12.61 -16.10 2.03
CA GLY A 93 -11.47 -15.20 1.86
C GLY A 93 -10.95 -15.24 0.43
N THR A 94 -10.65 -14.06 -0.11
CA THR A 94 -10.12 -13.85 -1.47
C THR A 94 -8.82 -13.08 -1.44
N THR A 95 -7.82 -13.54 -2.18
CA THR A 95 -6.55 -12.82 -2.34
C THR A 95 -6.48 -12.13 -3.70
N VAL A 96 -6.16 -10.83 -3.68
CA VAL A 96 -6.02 -9.98 -4.85
C VAL A 96 -4.54 -9.69 -5.08
N ASN A 97 -4.09 -9.86 -6.31
CA ASN A 97 -2.76 -9.46 -6.75
C ASN A 97 -2.84 -8.40 -7.84
N ARG A 98 -2.62 -7.16 -7.47
CA ARG A 98 -2.32 -6.03 -8.35
C ARG A 98 -1.00 -5.41 -7.89
N LEU A 99 0.00 -6.24 -7.61
CA LEU A 99 1.32 -5.83 -7.11
C LEU A 99 1.20 -4.80 -5.96
N CYS A 100 1.88 -3.65 -6.07
CA CYS A 100 1.87 -2.58 -5.05
C CYS A 100 0.47 -2.07 -4.68
N GLY A 101 -0.50 -2.15 -5.59
CA GLY A 101 -1.87 -1.66 -5.40
C GLY A 101 -2.84 -2.69 -4.81
N SER A 102 -2.38 -3.88 -4.45
CA SER A 102 -3.26 -5.02 -4.13
C SER A 102 -4.28 -4.73 -3.03
N SER A 103 -3.89 -4.18 -1.89
CA SER A 103 -4.83 -3.88 -0.80
C SER A 103 -5.73 -2.67 -1.08
N LEU A 104 -5.28 -1.70 -1.89
CA LEU A 104 -6.19 -0.63 -2.34
C LEU A 104 -7.23 -1.17 -3.32
N ASP A 105 -6.84 -2.10 -4.21
CA ASP A 105 -7.78 -2.79 -5.09
C ASP A 105 -8.76 -3.66 -4.31
N ALA A 106 -8.30 -4.35 -3.26
CA ALA A 106 -9.18 -5.08 -2.34
C ALA A 106 -10.28 -4.16 -1.76
N ALA A 107 -9.91 -2.95 -1.31
CA ALA A 107 -10.87 -1.96 -0.83
C ALA A 107 -11.83 -1.48 -1.95
N MET A 108 -11.33 -1.30 -3.17
CA MET A 108 -12.15 -0.92 -4.32
C MET A 108 -13.13 -2.04 -4.73
N ILE A 109 -12.73 -3.32 -4.61
CA ILE A 109 -13.59 -4.48 -4.86
C ILE A 109 -14.67 -4.55 -3.79
N ALA A 110 -14.31 -4.53 -2.52
CA ALA A 110 -15.25 -4.55 -1.40
C ALA A 110 -16.27 -3.41 -1.47
N SER A 111 -15.82 -2.19 -1.79
CA SER A 111 -16.72 -1.05 -1.94
C SER A 111 -17.73 -1.20 -3.08
N ARG A 112 -17.43 -1.99 -4.13
CA ARG A 112 -18.37 -2.34 -5.18
C ARG A 112 -19.35 -3.42 -4.74
N GLN A 113 -18.89 -4.44 -4.01
CA GLN A 113 -19.77 -5.45 -3.42
C GLN A 113 -20.81 -4.82 -2.49
N ILE A 114 -20.37 -3.90 -1.61
CA ILE A 114 -21.27 -3.13 -0.73
C ILE A 114 -22.24 -2.28 -1.56
N ALA A 115 -21.75 -1.61 -2.59
CA ALA A 115 -22.57 -0.72 -3.42
C ALA A 115 -23.69 -1.44 -4.18
N VAL A 116 -23.50 -2.69 -4.56
CA VAL A 116 -24.54 -3.50 -5.26
C VAL A 116 -25.33 -4.39 -4.30
N GLY A 117 -25.01 -4.42 -3.01
CA GLY A 117 -25.71 -5.18 -1.99
C GLY A 117 -25.31 -6.66 -1.91
N ASP A 118 -24.15 -7.04 -2.47
CA ASP A 118 -23.60 -8.40 -2.34
C ASP A 118 -22.97 -8.64 -0.97
N ALA A 119 -22.55 -7.58 -0.29
CA ALA A 119 -21.98 -7.62 1.05
C ALA A 119 -22.42 -6.36 1.85
N ASP A 120 -22.46 -6.50 3.17
CA ASP A 120 -22.71 -5.40 4.11
C ASP A 120 -21.45 -5.00 4.86
N VAL A 121 -20.63 -5.97 5.29
CA VAL A 121 -19.34 -5.78 5.97
C VAL A 121 -18.27 -6.61 5.31
N VAL A 122 -17.19 -5.97 4.89
CA VAL A 122 -16.01 -6.64 4.30
C VAL A 122 -14.75 -6.19 5.02
N LEU A 123 -13.96 -7.14 5.48
CA LEU A 123 -12.64 -6.88 6.03
C LEU A 123 -11.63 -6.94 4.88
N VAL A 124 -10.99 -5.81 4.60
CA VAL A 124 -9.97 -5.72 3.55
C VAL A 124 -8.60 -5.42 4.15
N GLY A 125 -7.56 -5.66 3.39
CA GLY A 125 -6.20 -5.36 3.82
C GLY A 125 -5.17 -5.99 2.90
N GLY A 126 -4.02 -6.30 3.46
CA GLY A 126 -2.98 -7.01 2.74
C GLY A 126 -1.75 -7.26 3.58
N VAL A 127 -0.90 -8.11 3.06
CA VAL A 127 0.35 -8.52 3.69
C VAL A 127 1.43 -8.70 2.64
N GLU A 128 2.65 -8.38 3.01
CA GLU A 128 3.84 -8.75 2.26
C GLU A 128 4.98 -9.05 3.22
N SER A 129 5.67 -10.16 3.00
CA SER A 129 6.97 -10.43 3.62
C SER A 129 8.00 -10.58 2.52
N MET A 130 8.70 -9.50 2.21
CA MET A 130 9.76 -9.52 1.20
C MET A 130 10.99 -10.26 1.73
N SER A 131 11.18 -10.30 3.05
CA SER A 131 12.23 -11.06 3.71
C SER A 131 12.09 -12.58 3.51
N ARG A 132 10.86 -13.09 3.46
CA ARG A 132 10.56 -14.53 3.34
C ARG A 132 10.14 -14.94 1.93
N ALA A 133 10.23 -14.04 0.96
CA ALA A 133 9.95 -14.34 -0.43
C ALA A 133 10.87 -15.46 -0.93
N PRO A 134 10.33 -16.60 -1.44
CA PRO A 134 11.13 -17.77 -1.78
C PRO A 134 11.93 -17.58 -3.07
N TRP A 135 12.98 -18.38 -3.24
CA TRP A 135 13.51 -18.66 -4.57
C TRP A 135 12.68 -19.75 -5.23
N VAL A 136 12.48 -19.63 -6.53
CA VAL A 136 11.74 -20.61 -7.34
C VAL A 136 12.61 -21.22 -8.41
N LEU A 137 12.45 -22.53 -8.60
CA LEU A 137 13.09 -23.29 -9.66
C LEU A 137 12.05 -23.60 -10.75
N PRO A 138 12.21 -23.09 -11.97
CA PRO A 138 11.32 -23.45 -13.08
C PRO A 138 11.41 -24.94 -13.40
N LYS A 139 10.32 -25.50 -13.90
CA LYS A 139 10.35 -26.84 -14.46
C LYS A 139 11.26 -26.89 -15.69
N THR A 140 12.02 -27.95 -15.82
CA THR A 140 12.88 -28.17 -16.99
C THR A 140 12.04 -28.54 -18.21
N GLU A 141 12.39 -28.04 -19.40
CA GLU A 141 11.71 -28.37 -20.66
C GLU A 141 12.03 -29.80 -21.13
N ARG A 142 13.17 -30.33 -20.72
CA ARG A 142 13.65 -31.66 -21.11
C ARG A 142 13.76 -32.56 -19.87
N PRO A 143 13.40 -33.85 -19.98
CA PRO A 143 13.73 -34.80 -18.92
C PRO A 143 15.24 -34.98 -18.83
N TYR A 144 15.72 -35.26 -17.62
CA TYR A 144 17.17 -35.47 -17.34
C TYR A 144 18.08 -34.33 -17.84
N PRO A 145 17.88 -33.08 -17.37
CA PRO A 145 18.73 -31.97 -17.78
C PRO A 145 20.18 -32.25 -17.36
N ALA A 146 21.10 -32.05 -18.29
CA ALA A 146 22.54 -32.09 -18.01
C ALA A 146 23.04 -30.65 -17.87
N GLY A 147 23.51 -30.28 -16.69
CA GLY A 147 23.98 -28.92 -16.41
C GLY A 147 23.33 -28.29 -15.20
N ASP A 148 23.78 -27.09 -14.85
CA ASP A 148 23.31 -26.35 -13.68
C ASP A 148 21.90 -25.82 -13.87
N LEU A 149 21.17 -25.67 -12.76
CA LEU A 149 19.86 -25.06 -12.70
C LEU A 149 19.93 -23.77 -11.89
N ALA A 150 19.35 -22.69 -12.41
CA ALA A 150 19.32 -21.40 -11.72
C ALA A 150 18.02 -21.21 -10.96
N LEU A 151 18.12 -20.73 -9.72
CA LEU A 151 16.99 -20.29 -8.91
C LEU A 151 16.67 -18.81 -9.19
N ALA A 152 15.39 -18.47 -9.40
CA ALA A 152 14.95 -17.11 -9.52
C ALA A 152 14.47 -16.57 -8.16
N SER A 153 14.98 -15.40 -7.74
CA SER A 153 14.47 -14.70 -6.57
C SER A 153 13.07 -14.13 -6.86
N THR A 154 12.18 -14.24 -5.88
CA THR A 154 10.84 -13.66 -5.97
C THR A 154 10.67 -12.42 -5.09
N THR A 155 11.73 -11.95 -4.45
CA THR A 155 11.69 -10.83 -3.51
C THR A 155 11.24 -9.52 -4.16
N LEU A 156 11.78 -9.19 -5.33
CA LEU A 156 11.48 -7.94 -6.03
C LEU A 156 11.71 -8.09 -7.54
N GLY A 157 10.95 -7.34 -8.31
CA GLY A 157 11.17 -7.15 -9.73
C GLY A 157 10.74 -8.32 -10.61
N TRP A 158 11.24 -8.29 -11.83
CA TRP A 158 10.91 -9.24 -12.87
C TRP A 158 11.58 -10.59 -12.65
N ARG A 159 10.83 -11.64 -12.87
CA ARG A 159 11.31 -13.03 -12.86
C ARG A 159 10.55 -13.86 -13.89
N LEU A 160 11.20 -14.82 -14.52
CA LEU A 160 10.61 -15.73 -15.51
C LEU A 160 9.83 -14.98 -16.60
N VAL A 161 10.44 -13.89 -17.08
CA VAL A 161 9.80 -12.96 -18.04
C VAL A 161 9.52 -13.70 -19.34
N ASN A 162 8.31 -13.52 -19.87
CA ASN A 162 7.96 -14.03 -21.18
C ASN A 162 8.87 -13.38 -22.27
N PRO A 163 9.59 -14.17 -23.10
CA PRO A 163 10.48 -13.63 -24.12
C PRO A 163 9.81 -12.72 -25.17
N LYS A 164 8.49 -12.75 -25.25
CA LYS A 164 7.71 -11.89 -26.15
C LYS A 164 7.47 -10.49 -25.59
N MET A 165 7.77 -10.27 -24.31
CA MET A 165 7.62 -8.93 -23.71
C MET A 165 8.71 -8.01 -24.24
N PRO A 166 8.35 -6.80 -24.71
CA PRO A 166 9.34 -5.79 -25.10
C PRO A 166 10.29 -5.46 -23.95
N SER A 167 11.58 -5.43 -24.23
CA SER A 167 12.61 -5.23 -23.20
C SER A 167 12.47 -3.91 -22.42
N GLN A 168 12.00 -2.84 -23.10
CA GLN A 168 11.75 -1.56 -22.45
C GLN A 168 10.64 -1.62 -21.39
N TRP A 169 9.73 -2.59 -21.43
CA TRP A 169 8.67 -2.76 -20.45
C TRP A 169 9.10 -3.56 -19.23
N THR A 170 10.20 -4.28 -19.33
CA THR A 170 10.68 -5.22 -18.31
C THR A 170 11.96 -4.75 -17.63
N VAL A 171 12.31 -3.48 -17.77
CA VAL A 171 13.39 -2.86 -17.02
C VAL A 171 13.09 -2.87 -15.51
N SER A 172 14.11 -2.81 -14.67
CA SER A 172 13.91 -2.71 -13.23
C SER A 172 13.11 -1.46 -12.86
N LEU A 173 12.38 -1.49 -11.74
CA LEU A 173 11.59 -0.34 -11.29
C LEU A 173 12.44 0.92 -11.07
N GLY A 174 13.69 0.75 -10.62
CA GLY A 174 14.60 1.88 -10.47
C GLY A 174 15.04 2.46 -11.81
N GLU A 175 15.35 1.63 -12.80
CA GLU A 175 15.64 2.08 -14.17
C GLU A 175 14.41 2.77 -14.79
N ALA A 176 13.22 2.20 -14.61
CA ALA A 176 11.97 2.84 -15.03
C ALA A 176 11.78 4.23 -14.39
N THR A 177 12.15 4.35 -13.11
CA THR A 177 12.11 5.64 -12.39
C THR A 177 13.15 6.63 -12.91
N GLU A 178 14.34 6.17 -13.30
CA GLU A 178 15.34 7.02 -13.96
C GLU A 178 14.82 7.56 -15.31
N GLN A 179 14.13 6.74 -16.10
CA GLN A 179 13.49 7.19 -17.35
C GLN A 179 12.36 8.19 -17.09
N LEU A 180 11.56 7.94 -16.05
CA LEU A 180 10.47 8.84 -15.66
C LEU A 180 10.99 10.22 -15.23
N ARG A 181 12.04 10.27 -14.40
CA ARG A 181 12.59 11.53 -13.91
C ARG A 181 13.24 12.36 -15.02
N GLU A 182 13.86 11.71 -16.02
CA GLU A 182 14.35 12.38 -17.23
C GLU A 182 13.20 13.04 -18.00
N ARG A 183 12.13 12.29 -18.23
CA ARG A 183 10.94 12.77 -18.95
C ARG A 183 10.30 13.99 -18.28
N HIS A 184 10.33 14.05 -16.94
CA HIS A 184 9.72 15.12 -16.15
C HIS A 184 10.73 16.12 -15.57
N ALA A 185 12.01 16.00 -15.94
CA ALA A 185 13.11 16.89 -15.49
C ALA A 185 13.21 17.02 -13.94
N ILE A 186 13.12 15.87 -13.25
CA ILE A 186 13.19 15.84 -11.78
C ILE A 186 14.62 15.58 -11.34
N GLY A 187 15.26 16.62 -10.79
CA GLY A 187 16.63 16.59 -10.33
C GLY A 187 16.82 15.82 -9.02
N ARG A 188 18.08 15.45 -8.76
CA ARG A 188 18.48 14.69 -7.56
C ARG A 188 18.18 15.46 -6.27
N ASP A 189 18.41 16.76 -6.24
CA ASP A 189 18.26 17.58 -5.04
C ASP A 189 16.81 17.60 -4.56
N ARG A 190 15.84 17.77 -5.47
CA ARG A 190 14.42 17.68 -5.16
C ARG A 190 14.04 16.29 -4.62
N GLN A 191 14.64 15.22 -5.17
CA GLN A 191 14.39 13.85 -4.70
C GLN A 191 14.89 13.66 -3.26
N ASP A 192 16.09 14.16 -2.95
CA ASP A 192 16.67 14.04 -1.62
C ASP A 192 15.93 14.91 -0.58
N GLU A 193 15.47 16.11 -0.96
CA GLU A 193 14.61 16.97 -0.13
C GLU A 193 13.29 16.28 0.20
N PHE A 194 12.63 15.70 -0.80
CA PHE A 194 11.38 14.96 -0.61
C PHE A 194 11.57 13.75 0.32
N ALA A 195 12.66 13.00 0.14
CA ALA A 195 12.97 11.86 0.98
C ALA A 195 13.28 12.26 2.43
N ALA A 196 14.05 13.34 2.63
CA ALA A 196 14.32 13.88 3.96
C ALA A 196 13.02 14.33 4.66
N ARG A 197 12.11 14.99 3.92
CA ARG A 197 10.79 15.39 4.41
C ARG A 197 9.98 14.17 4.86
N SER A 198 9.95 13.09 4.07
CA SER A 198 9.25 11.84 4.42
C SER A 198 9.72 11.28 5.77
N HIS A 199 11.02 11.19 6.00
CA HIS A 199 11.59 10.73 7.27
C HIS A 199 11.24 11.64 8.45
N ASN A 200 11.39 12.93 8.29
CA ASN A 200 11.16 13.90 9.37
C ASN A 200 9.68 13.98 9.75
N LEU A 201 8.77 13.94 8.78
CA LEU A 201 7.33 13.89 9.05
C LEU A 201 6.91 12.58 9.70
N SER A 202 7.49 11.45 9.28
CA SER A 202 7.22 10.15 9.93
C SER A 202 7.68 10.16 11.38
N ASP A 203 8.88 10.64 11.66
CA ASP A 203 9.42 10.73 13.03
C ASP A 203 8.57 11.65 13.91
N LYS A 204 8.17 12.80 13.39
CA LYS A 204 7.26 13.73 14.06
C LYS A 204 5.91 13.09 14.36
N ALA A 205 5.28 12.44 13.37
CA ALA A 205 3.99 11.80 13.54
C ALA A 205 4.00 10.70 14.62
N TRP A 206 5.09 9.93 14.70
CA TRP A 206 5.29 8.96 15.77
C TRP A 206 5.44 9.63 17.13
N SER A 207 6.23 10.70 17.23
CA SER A 207 6.43 11.41 18.51
C SER A 207 5.18 12.15 19.00
N GLU A 208 4.30 12.54 18.10
CA GLU A 208 3.02 13.20 18.39
C GLU A 208 1.85 12.22 18.61
N GLY A 209 2.10 10.90 18.56
CA GLY A 209 1.08 9.88 18.79
C GLY A 209 0.06 9.71 17.66
N PHE A 210 0.37 10.16 16.44
CA PHE A 210 -0.55 9.97 15.31
C PHE A 210 -0.81 8.50 15.02
N TYR A 211 0.21 7.67 15.17
CA TYR A 211 0.16 6.25 14.85
C TYR A 211 -0.33 5.35 15.98
N ASP A 212 -0.57 5.89 17.19
CA ASP A 212 -0.97 5.09 18.37
C ASP A 212 -2.27 4.29 18.14
N GLU A 213 -3.20 4.85 17.36
CA GLU A 213 -4.46 4.19 17.04
C GLU A 213 -4.38 3.32 15.77
N LEU A 214 -3.35 3.50 14.95
CA LEU A 214 -3.21 2.83 13.66
C LEU A 214 -2.27 1.63 13.70
N VAL A 215 -1.27 1.63 14.59
CA VAL A 215 -0.23 0.62 14.61
C VAL A 215 -0.42 -0.34 15.78
N VAL A 216 -0.43 -1.63 15.47
CA VAL A 216 -0.56 -2.72 16.43
C VAL A 216 0.74 -3.51 16.47
N ALA A 217 1.33 -3.63 17.66
CA ALA A 217 2.55 -4.41 17.85
C ALA A 217 2.35 -5.88 17.47
N VAL A 218 3.40 -6.50 16.91
CA VAL A 218 3.37 -7.90 16.50
C VAL A 218 3.90 -8.77 17.64
N PRO A 219 3.10 -9.69 18.20
CA PRO A 219 3.53 -10.56 19.30
C PRO A 219 4.79 -11.34 18.96
N GLY A 220 5.69 -11.46 19.94
CA GLY A 220 6.96 -12.18 19.76
C GLY A 220 8.04 -11.40 19.00
N THR A 221 7.81 -10.12 18.74
CA THR A 221 8.81 -9.20 18.19
C THR A 221 9.00 -7.98 19.09
N ASP A 222 10.18 -7.34 18.99
CA ASP A 222 10.49 -6.11 19.73
C ASP A 222 10.18 -4.85 18.89
N LEU A 223 9.59 -5.04 17.68
CA LEU A 223 9.33 -3.95 16.76
C LEU A 223 8.05 -3.18 17.17
N THR A 224 8.24 -1.96 17.68
CA THR A 224 7.15 -1.10 18.16
C THR A 224 6.82 0.06 17.23
N ARG A 225 7.72 0.38 16.29
CA ARG A 225 7.55 1.45 15.29
C ARG A 225 8.16 1.05 13.95
N ASP A 226 7.87 1.80 12.91
CA ASP A 226 8.43 1.56 11.57
C ASP A 226 9.96 1.62 11.60
N GLU A 227 10.60 0.53 11.21
CA GLU A 227 12.04 0.31 11.37
C GLU A 227 12.89 1.13 10.40
N GLY A 228 12.29 1.59 9.29
CA GLY A 228 12.98 2.35 8.25
C GLY A 228 13.23 3.83 8.56
N ILE A 229 12.51 4.40 9.54
CA ILE A 229 12.56 5.82 9.84
C ILE A 229 13.96 6.23 10.34
N ARG A 230 14.50 7.30 9.74
CA ARG A 230 15.82 7.87 10.09
C ARG A 230 15.63 9.31 10.56
N PRO A 231 15.52 9.54 11.88
CA PRO A 231 15.34 10.89 12.43
C PRO A 231 16.48 11.83 12.04
N GLY A 232 16.16 13.09 11.79
CA GLY A 232 17.16 14.09 11.42
C GLY A 232 17.80 13.87 10.04
N SER A 233 17.08 13.21 9.12
CA SER A 233 17.47 13.13 7.71
C SER A 233 17.48 14.52 7.09
N SER A 234 18.46 14.77 6.22
CA SER A 234 18.56 16.02 5.45
C SER A 234 19.02 15.75 4.03
N ALA A 235 18.72 16.65 3.12
CA ALA A 235 19.15 16.56 1.73
C ALA A 235 20.69 16.45 1.61
N GLU A 236 21.45 17.17 2.46
CA GLU A 236 22.91 17.11 2.47
C GLU A 236 23.45 15.73 2.85
N LYS A 237 22.81 15.06 3.82
CA LYS A 237 23.18 13.69 4.19
C LYS A 237 22.88 12.71 3.07
N LEU A 238 21.75 12.88 2.39
CA LEU A 238 21.33 12.02 1.29
C LEU A 238 22.13 12.26 0.01
N ALA A 239 22.61 13.48 -0.21
CA ALA A 239 23.41 13.88 -1.36
C ALA A 239 24.68 13.03 -1.55
N GLY A 240 25.27 12.53 -0.45
CA GLY A 240 26.46 11.68 -0.47
C GLY A 240 26.19 10.21 -0.85
N LEU A 241 24.94 9.80 -1.01
CA LEU A 241 24.61 8.41 -1.35
C LEU A 241 24.87 8.10 -2.82
N ARG A 242 25.42 6.92 -3.09
CA ARG A 242 25.65 6.44 -4.45
C ARG A 242 24.33 6.12 -5.14
N THR A 243 24.29 6.37 -6.44
CA THR A 243 23.19 5.99 -7.31
C THR A 243 23.11 4.46 -7.42
N SER A 244 21.90 3.94 -7.53
CA SER A 244 21.62 2.51 -7.43
C SER A 244 21.42 1.80 -8.76
N PHE A 245 20.96 2.52 -9.80
CA PHE A 245 20.51 1.91 -11.07
C PHE A 245 21.32 2.37 -12.27
N ARG A 246 21.83 3.59 -12.25
CA ARG A 246 22.69 4.16 -13.29
C ARG A 246 23.93 4.80 -12.68
N PRO A 247 25.06 4.82 -13.38
CA PRO A 247 26.25 5.55 -12.93
C PRO A 247 25.94 7.04 -12.68
N ASP A 248 26.51 7.62 -11.66
CA ASP A 248 26.51 9.06 -11.44
C ASP A 248 27.44 9.71 -12.45
N ASN A 249 26.94 10.69 -13.20
CA ASN A 249 27.71 11.49 -14.16
C ASN A 249 28.00 12.92 -13.65
N GLY A 250 27.68 13.22 -12.38
CA GLY A 250 27.85 14.51 -11.75
C GLY A 250 26.76 15.53 -12.08
N ASP A 251 25.83 15.22 -13.00
CA ASP A 251 24.72 16.11 -13.31
C ASP A 251 23.48 15.74 -12.48
N ARG A 252 23.06 16.66 -11.66
CA ARG A 252 21.92 16.52 -10.73
C ARG A 252 20.63 17.17 -11.25
N SER A 253 20.66 17.74 -12.47
CA SER A 253 19.54 18.53 -13.03
C SER A 253 18.27 17.72 -13.31
N GLY A 254 18.41 16.42 -13.51
CA GLY A 254 17.29 15.55 -13.88
C GLY A 254 17.05 15.40 -15.37
N THR A 255 17.81 16.10 -16.22
CA THR A 255 17.63 16.09 -17.69
C THR A 255 18.62 15.22 -18.43
N THR A 256 19.62 14.67 -17.76
CA THR A 256 20.66 13.82 -18.37
C THR A 256 20.49 12.34 -18.02
N SER A 257 21.23 11.48 -18.71
CA SER A 257 21.19 10.02 -18.51
C SER A 257 21.93 9.52 -17.26
N GLY A 258 22.55 10.40 -16.47
CA GLY A 258 23.19 10.03 -15.20
C GLY A 258 22.21 9.49 -14.16
N GLY A 259 22.69 8.72 -13.19
CA GLY A 259 21.87 8.17 -12.12
C GLY A 259 21.51 9.25 -11.09
N THR A 260 20.28 9.20 -10.57
CA THR A 260 19.82 10.07 -9.49
C THR A 260 19.11 9.30 -8.37
N VAL A 261 18.58 8.13 -8.68
CA VAL A 261 17.88 7.27 -7.70
C VAL A 261 18.89 6.56 -6.81
N THR A 262 18.68 6.65 -5.51
CA THR A 262 19.54 6.06 -4.46
C THR A 262 18.70 5.25 -3.48
N ALA A 263 19.38 4.49 -2.62
CA ALA A 263 18.71 3.82 -1.50
C ALA A 263 18.08 4.81 -0.48
N GLY A 264 18.44 6.09 -0.53
CA GLY A 264 17.91 7.12 0.37
C GLY A 264 16.67 7.84 -0.15
N ASN A 265 16.42 7.80 -1.47
CA ASN A 265 15.27 8.45 -2.09
C ASN A 265 14.31 7.47 -2.79
N ALA A 266 14.40 6.21 -2.40
CA ALA A 266 13.52 5.13 -2.80
C ALA A 266 12.98 4.40 -1.55
N SER A 267 11.78 3.82 -1.64
CA SER A 267 11.24 3.00 -0.56
C SER A 267 12.07 1.73 -0.36
N PRO A 268 12.31 1.29 0.89
CA PRO A 268 13.05 0.06 1.17
C PRO A 268 12.19 -1.19 0.96
N LEU A 269 12.83 -2.33 0.71
CA LEU A 269 12.20 -3.64 0.82
C LEU A 269 11.69 -3.82 2.25
N SER A 270 10.48 -4.31 2.41
CA SER A 270 9.79 -4.24 3.70
C SER A 270 8.88 -5.45 3.94
N ASP A 271 8.60 -5.67 5.23
CA ASP A 271 7.65 -6.66 5.73
C ASP A 271 6.54 -5.92 6.48
N GLY A 272 5.29 -6.33 6.31
CA GLY A 272 4.18 -5.74 7.05
C GLY A 272 2.81 -6.18 6.58
N ALA A 273 1.81 -5.86 7.40
CA ALA A 273 0.40 -6.11 7.11
C ALA A 273 -0.46 -4.90 7.48
N SER A 274 -1.59 -4.77 6.80
CA SER A 274 -2.63 -3.77 7.09
C SER A 274 -4.01 -4.37 6.97
N ALA A 275 -4.98 -3.81 7.70
CA ALA A 275 -6.39 -4.17 7.59
C ALA A 275 -7.25 -2.92 7.69
N VAL A 276 -8.35 -2.91 6.95
CA VAL A 276 -9.36 -1.84 6.96
C VAL A 276 -10.74 -2.50 7.01
N LEU A 277 -11.60 -2.01 7.89
CA LEU A 277 -12.97 -2.49 8.03
C LEU A 277 -13.88 -1.60 7.20
N LEU A 278 -14.49 -2.18 6.18
CA LEU A 278 -15.44 -1.51 5.29
C LEU A 278 -16.85 -2.03 5.53
N GLY A 279 -17.83 -1.15 5.44
CA GLY A 279 -19.23 -1.53 5.56
C GLY A 279 -20.16 -0.54 4.88
N SER A 280 -21.44 -0.94 4.75
CA SER A 280 -22.52 -0.04 4.39
C SER A 280 -22.81 0.94 5.54
N GLU A 281 -23.66 1.93 5.34
CA GLU A 281 -24.11 2.80 6.43
C GLU A 281 -24.84 2.01 7.55
N ALA A 282 -25.60 0.99 7.16
CA ALA A 282 -26.30 0.13 8.10
C ALA A 282 -25.35 -0.72 8.98
N ALA A 283 -24.14 -0.98 8.51
CA ALA A 283 -23.14 -1.75 9.23
C ALA A 283 -22.70 -1.12 10.56
N ALA A 284 -22.96 0.17 10.80
CA ALA A 284 -22.66 0.85 12.05
C ALA A 284 -23.24 0.11 13.28
N GLY A 285 -24.49 -0.34 13.18
CA GLY A 285 -25.16 -1.10 14.23
C GLY A 285 -24.53 -2.49 14.44
N THR A 286 -24.16 -3.17 13.36
CA THR A 286 -23.52 -4.49 13.40
C THR A 286 -22.11 -4.41 13.99
N LEU A 287 -21.36 -3.37 13.66
CA LEU A 287 -19.98 -3.20 14.09
C LEU A 287 -19.86 -2.57 15.50
N GLY A 288 -20.88 -1.83 15.92
CA GLY A 288 -20.81 -1.00 17.12
C GLY A 288 -19.80 0.15 16.97
N LEU A 289 -19.60 0.63 15.75
CA LEU A 289 -18.67 1.69 15.39
C LEU A 289 -19.36 2.75 14.52
N GLU A 290 -18.91 3.99 14.63
CA GLU A 290 -19.30 5.05 13.69
C GLU A 290 -18.36 5.07 12.49
N PRO A 291 -18.85 5.34 11.28
CA PRO A 291 -18.02 5.45 10.11
C PRO A 291 -17.09 6.68 10.19
N ILE A 292 -15.85 6.52 9.74
CA ILE A 292 -14.84 7.58 9.72
C ILE A 292 -14.91 8.36 8.40
N ALA A 293 -14.97 7.66 7.30
CA ALA A 293 -14.96 8.25 5.97
C ALA A 293 -15.77 7.42 4.97
N ARG A 294 -16.35 8.09 3.98
CA ARG A 294 -17.06 7.48 2.85
C ARG A 294 -16.11 7.32 1.66
N ILE A 295 -16.19 6.20 0.96
CA ILE A 295 -15.51 6.01 -0.33
C ILE A 295 -16.34 6.69 -1.43
N ALA A 296 -15.96 7.91 -1.77
CA ALA A 296 -16.71 8.76 -2.71
C ALA A 296 -16.35 8.51 -4.18
N GLY A 297 -15.10 8.16 -4.45
CA GLY A 297 -14.63 7.92 -5.82
C GLY A 297 -13.54 6.87 -5.90
N ARG A 298 -13.47 6.19 -7.03
CA ARG A 298 -12.47 5.14 -7.33
C ARG A 298 -11.97 5.32 -8.74
N GLY A 299 -10.64 5.30 -8.94
CA GLY A 299 -10.01 5.41 -10.23
C GLY A 299 -8.94 4.34 -10.44
N ALA A 300 -8.87 3.83 -11.65
CA ALA A 300 -7.81 2.95 -12.12
C ALA A 300 -7.33 3.45 -13.48
N ALA A 301 -6.03 3.43 -13.69
CA ALA A 301 -5.40 3.82 -14.94
C ALA A 301 -4.21 2.93 -15.26
N ALA A 302 -3.79 2.94 -16.51
CA ALA A 302 -2.58 2.27 -16.98
C ALA A 302 -1.86 3.13 -18.01
N ASN A 303 -0.55 2.94 -18.09
CA ASN A 303 0.34 3.58 -19.07
C ASN A 303 1.44 2.61 -19.49
N GLU A 304 2.40 3.08 -20.25
CA GLU A 304 3.56 2.28 -20.63
C GLU A 304 4.30 1.80 -19.37
N PRO A 305 4.63 0.49 -19.28
CA PRO A 305 5.19 -0.11 -18.06
C PRO A 305 6.42 0.59 -17.46
N GLN A 306 7.33 1.12 -18.30
CA GLN A 306 8.51 1.87 -17.83
C GLN A 306 8.17 3.24 -17.23
N PHE A 307 6.96 3.75 -17.41
CA PHE A 307 6.47 4.99 -16.81
C PHE A 307 5.43 4.72 -15.71
N PHE A 308 5.44 3.53 -15.11
CA PHE A 308 4.48 3.08 -14.08
C PHE A 308 4.25 4.13 -12.99
N GLY A 309 5.30 4.87 -12.61
CA GLY A 309 5.24 5.86 -11.54
C GLY A 309 4.31 7.04 -11.82
N PHE A 310 3.93 7.26 -13.08
CA PHE A 310 3.04 8.36 -13.49
C PHE A 310 1.55 7.94 -13.60
N ALA A 311 1.24 6.65 -13.54
CA ALA A 311 -0.13 6.16 -13.65
C ALA A 311 -1.10 6.67 -12.57
N PRO A 312 -0.67 6.99 -11.33
CA PRO A 312 -1.53 7.59 -10.31
C PRO A 312 -2.17 8.92 -10.75
N VAL A 313 -1.53 9.67 -11.66
CA VAL A 313 -2.05 10.96 -12.13
C VAL A 313 -3.46 10.79 -12.71
N GLU A 314 -3.60 9.93 -13.68
CA GLU A 314 -4.88 9.67 -14.33
C GLU A 314 -5.84 8.90 -13.41
N ALA A 315 -5.32 7.98 -12.59
CA ALA A 315 -6.16 7.25 -11.64
C ALA A 315 -6.83 8.19 -10.62
N ALA A 316 -6.10 9.17 -10.09
CA ALA A 316 -6.64 10.16 -9.16
C ALA A 316 -7.66 11.09 -9.85
N ASN A 317 -7.36 11.58 -11.06
CA ASN A 317 -8.29 12.41 -11.82
C ASN A 317 -9.62 11.69 -12.05
N ARG A 318 -9.60 10.42 -12.43
CA ARG A 318 -10.81 9.59 -12.58
C ARG A 318 -11.57 9.38 -11.27
N ALA A 319 -10.85 9.26 -10.16
CA ALA A 319 -11.47 9.10 -8.85
C ALA A 319 -12.18 10.40 -8.42
N LEU A 320 -11.55 11.55 -8.63
CA LEU A 320 -12.12 12.89 -8.37
C LEU A 320 -13.35 13.15 -9.23
N GLU A 321 -13.28 12.86 -10.53
CA GLU A 321 -14.42 12.98 -11.43
C GLU A 321 -15.65 12.19 -10.93
N LYS A 322 -15.44 10.96 -10.48
CA LYS A 322 -16.51 10.12 -9.91
C LYS A 322 -17.02 10.63 -8.56
N ALA A 323 -16.17 11.28 -7.79
CA ALA A 323 -16.59 11.95 -6.56
C ALA A 323 -17.29 13.29 -6.82
N GLY A 324 -17.21 13.83 -8.05
CA GLY A 324 -17.80 15.10 -8.44
C GLY A 324 -17.07 16.33 -7.89
N ILE A 325 -15.74 16.20 -7.62
CA ILE A 325 -14.91 17.27 -7.04
C ILE A 325 -13.64 17.52 -7.87
N GLY A 326 -13.00 18.67 -7.65
CA GLY A 326 -11.70 19.03 -8.20
C GLY A 326 -10.58 18.97 -7.17
N TRP A 327 -9.34 19.11 -7.63
CA TRP A 327 -8.17 19.18 -6.78
C TRP A 327 -8.18 20.35 -5.79
N ASP A 328 -8.86 21.46 -6.13
CA ASP A 328 -9.05 22.64 -5.30
C ASP A 328 -9.86 22.38 -4.02
N GLN A 329 -10.57 21.25 -3.95
CA GLN A 329 -11.34 20.84 -2.79
C GLN A 329 -10.62 19.81 -1.91
N VAL A 330 -9.47 19.29 -2.36
CA VAL A 330 -8.72 18.24 -1.66
C VAL A 330 -7.83 18.85 -0.59
N GLY A 331 -8.04 18.45 0.68
CA GLY A 331 -7.27 18.93 1.84
C GLY A 331 -6.18 17.94 2.31
N ALA A 332 -6.21 16.69 1.87
CA ALA A 332 -5.20 15.70 2.23
C ALA A 332 -4.96 14.69 1.10
N VAL A 333 -3.70 14.31 0.89
CA VAL A 333 -3.31 13.29 -0.11
C VAL A 333 -2.35 12.29 0.54
N GLU A 334 -2.67 11.01 0.42
CA GLU A 334 -1.74 9.91 0.71
C GLU A 334 -1.30 9.28 -0.61
N LEU A 335 -0.13 9.69 -1.11
CA LEU A 335 0.53 9.11 -2.27
C LEU A 335 1.59 8.12 -1.81
N ASN A 336 1.50 6.86 -2.22
CA ASN A 336 2.53 5.89 -1.88
C ASN A 336 3.87 6.26 -2.55
N GLU A 337 4.90 6.44 -1.74
CA GLU A 337 6.23 6.87 -2.16
C GLU A 337 7.10 5.67 -2.56
N ALA A 338 6.84 5.06 -3.70
CA ALA A 338 7.74 4.01 -4.20
C ALA A 338 9.14 4.58 -4.47
N PHE A 339 9.19 5.79 -5.05
CA PHE A 339 10.40 6.59 -5.31
C PHE A 339 10.06 8.08 -5.16
N ALA A 340 11.01 8.87 -4.68
CA ALA A 340 10.84 10.33 -4.59
C ALA A 340 10.57 10.97 -5.96
N ALA A 341 11.30 10.57 -7.00
CA ALA A 341 11.09 11.07 -8.35
C ALA A 341 9.70 10.76 -8.90
N GLN A 342 9.17 9.56 -8.62
CA GLN A 342 7.83 9.16 -9.01
C GLN A 342 6.76 10.02 -8.29
N SER A 343 6.93 10.25 -7.01
CA SER A 343 6.01 11.08 -6.23
C SER A 343 6.01 12.52 -6.73
N LEU A 344 7.18 13.10 -6.94
CA LEU A 344 7.32 14.46 -7.46
C LEU A 344 6.70 14.64 -8.85
N ALA A 345 6.84 13.63 -9.74
CA ALA A 345 6.19 13.68 -11.06
C ALA A 345 4.66 13.74 -10.94
N CYS A 346 4.07 13.04 -9.99
CA CYS A 346 2.64 13.10 -9.74
C CYS A 346 2.21 14.45 -9.18
N LEU A 347 2.94 14.99 -8.20
CA LEU A 347 2.65 16.28 -7.57
C LEU A 347 2.70 17.42 -8.61
N ASP A 348 3.76 17.44 -9.44
CA ASP A 348 3.95 18.43 -10.49
C ASP A 348 2.79 18.38 -11.53
N ALA A 349 2.31 17.16 -11.85
CA ALA A 349 1.20 16.98 -12.79
C ALA A 349 -0.16 17.42 -12.21
N TRP A 350 -0.41 17.13 -10.93
CA TRP A 350 -1.63 17.56 -10.24
C TRP A 350 -1.63 19.05 -9.90
N LYS A 351 -0.45 19.67 -9.82
CA LYS A 351 -0.26 21.10 -9.46
C LYS A 351 -0.86 21.43 -8.10
N ILE A 352 -0.72 20.54 -7.15
CA ILE A 352 -1.22 20.68 -5.78
C ILE A 352 -0.12 21.20 -4.84
N ASP A 353 -0.56 21.72 -3.69
CA ASP A 353 0.35 22.12 -2.62
C ASP A 353 1.03 20.86 -2.03
N PRO A 354 2.37 20.78 -2.03
CA PRO A 354 3.08 19.67 -1.42
C PRO A 354 2.78 19.47 0.07
N GLU A 355 2.33 20.49 0.77
CA GLU A 355 2.04 20.43 2.21
C GLU A 355 0.82 19.58 2.54
N ILE A 356 -0.12 19.38 1.62
CA ILE A 356 -1.25 18.47 1.82
C ILE A 356 -0.89 17.00 1.55
N VAL A 357 0.31 16.72 1.06
CA VAL A 357 0.75 15.38 0.65
C VAL A 357 1.56 14.70 1.73
N ASN A 358 1.15 13.49 2.12
CA ASN A 358 1.86 12.65 3.08
C ASN A 358 2.26 13.42 4.36
N GLN A 359 1.30 14.11 4.93
CA GLN A 359 1.50 15.00 6.10
C GLN A 359 2.10 14.29 7.31
N HIS A 360 2.03 12.97 7.36
CA HIS A 360 2.57 12.14 8.43
C HIS A 360 3.76 11.27 7.96
N GLY A 361 4.38 11.66 6.83
CA GLY A 361 5.44 10.90 6.18
C GLY A 361 4.91 9.79 5.27
N GLY A 362 5.78 9.05 4.62
CA GLY A 362 5.40 8.04 3.63
C GLY A 362 6.35 6.86 3.52
N ALA A 363 6.21 6.11 2.43
CA ALA A 363 6.85 4.81 2.25
C ALA A 363 8.39 4.86 2.16
N ILE A 364 8.98 5.97 1.76
CA ILE A 364 10.44 6.12 1.77
C ILE A 364 10.97 5.96 3.20
N ALA A 365 10.27 6.53 4.17
CA ALA A 365 10.64 6.44 5.57
C ALA A 365 10.14 5.16 6.24
N MET A 366 8.85 4.83 6.08
CA MET A 366 8.20 3.74 6.82
C MET A 366 8.45 2.38 6.20
N GLY A 367 8.56 2.29 4.88
CA GLY A 367 8.61 1.04 4.12
C GLY A 367 7.45 0.85 3.16
N HIS A 368 7.62 -0.09 2.24
CA HIS A 368 6.66 -0.42 1.21
C HIS A 368 6.45 -1.93 1.08
N PRO A 369 5.82 -2.58 2.07
CA PRO A 369 5.39 -3.98 1.93
C PRO A 369 4.23 -4.03 0.93
N LEU A 370 4.52 -4.45 -0.31
CA LEU A 370 3.72 -4.25 -1.52
C LEU A 370 2.22 -4.47 -1.31
N GLY A 371 1.85 -5.68 -0.89
CA GLY A 371 0.46 -6.07 -0.69
C GLY A 371 -0.26 -5.31 0.43
N ALA A 372 0.47 -4.79 1.42
CA ALA A 372 -0.10 -4.07 2.58
C ALA A 372 -0.22 -2.56 2.36
N SER A 373 0.51 -2.00 1.40
CA SER A 373 0.67 -0.54 1.29
C SER A 373 -0.62 0.21 0.95
N GLY A 374 -1.50 -0.38 0.15
CA GLY A 374 -2.79 0.24 -0.20
C GLY A 374 -3.70 0.43 1.01
N GLY A 375 -3.78 -0.58 1.91
CA GLY A 375 -4.52 -0.46 3.16
C GLY A 375 -3.90 0.54 4.13
N ARG A 376 -2.55 0.62 4.15
CA ARG A 376 -1.83 1.63 4.94
C ARG A 376 -2.22 3.05 4.51
N ILE A 377 -2.13 3.39 3.22
CA ILE A 377 -2.45 4.75 2.75
C ILE A 377 -3.93 5.08 2.95
N LEU A 378 -4.83 4.11 2.74
CA LEU A 378 -6.27 4.31 2.93
C LEU A 378 -6.60 4.60 4.40
N GLY A 379 -6.05 3.80 5.32
CA GLY A 379 -6.24 3.96 6.76
C GLY A 379 -5.62 5.26 7.29
N THR A 380 -4.40 5.60 6.83
CA THR A 380 -3.73 6.85 7.20
C THR A 380 -4.55 8.05 6.74
N LEU A 381 -5.04 8.02 5.48
CA LEU A 381 -5.88 9.10 4.94
C LEU A 381 -7.18 9.27 5.73
N ALA A 382 -7.89 8.19 6.01
CA ALA A 382 -9.14 8.25 6.77
C ALA A 382 -8.92 8.88 8.16
N ARG A 383 -7.86 8.48 8.87
CA ARG A 383 -7.50 9.03 10.17
C ARG A 383 -7.01 10.48 10.08
N SER A 384 -6.27 10.83 9.04
CA SER A 384 -5.82 12.20 8.79
C SER A 384 -7.01 13.16 8.60
N LEU A 385 -7.97 12.77 7.75
CA LEU A 385 -9.20 13.55 7.55
C LEU A 385 -10.02 13.71 8.84
N GLN A 386 -10.15 12.63 9.62
CA GLN A 386 -10.87 12.68 10.90
C GLN A 386 -10.23 13.65 11.90
N ARG A 387 -8.89 13.70 11.96
CA ARG A 387 -8.16 14.56 12.90
C ARG A 387 -8.05 16.01 12.42
N SER A 388 -7.87 16.24 11.14
CA SER A 388 -7.74 17.60 10.58
C SER A 388 -9.08 18.31 10.41
N GLY A 389 -10.17 17.55 10.27
CA GLY A 389 -11.48 18.11 9.90
C GLY A 389 -11.63 18.41 8.40
N GLU A 390 -10.59 18.14 7.59
CA GLU A 390 -10.67 18.30 6.15
C GLU A 390 -11.73 17.36 5.57
N ARG A 391 -12.47 17.86 4.57
CA ARG A 391 -13.58 17.10 3.99
C ARG A 391 -13.12 16.03 3.00
N TRP A 392 -12.22 16.38 2.09
CA TRP A 392 -11.87 15.52 0.97
C TRP A 392 -10.40 15.11 1.00
N GLY A 393 -10.15 13.86 0.70
CA GLY A 393 -8.80 13.35 0.56
C GLY A 393 -8.66 12.30 -0.54
N VAL A 394 -7.44 12.14 -1.04
CA VAL A 394 -7.08 11.19 -2.10
C VAL A 394 -6.01 10.24 -1.61
N ALA A 395 -6.25 8.94 -1.68
CA ALA A 395 -5.24 7.90 -1.56
C ALA A 395 -4.87 7.40 -2.96
N ALA A 396 -3.58 7.43 -3.33
CA ALA A 396 -3.12 7.02 -4.66
C ALA A 396 -1.85 6.18 -4.58
N ILE A 397 -1.71 5.22 -5.49
CA ILE A 397 -0.57 4.30 -5.55
C ILE A 397 -0.19 3.97 -6.98
N CYS A 398 1.11 4.02 -7.28
CA CYS A 398 1.67 3.49 -8.51
C CYS A 398 1.88 1.98 -8.39
N ILE A 399 1.86 1.30 -9.51
CA ILE A 399 1.91 -0.16 -9.58
C ILE A 399 2.87 -0.55 -10.69
N GLY A 400 3.80 -1.42 -10.40
CA GLY A 400 4.68 -2.00 -11.43
C GLY A 400 3.89 -2.50 -12.64
N VAL A 401 4.53 -2.56 -13.78
CA VAL A 401 3.89 -2.91 -15.07
C VAL A 401 2.90 -1.83 -15.56
N GLY A 402 3.09 -0.57 -15.14
CA GLY A 402 2.39 0.59 -15.71
C GLY A 402 0.94 0.75 -15.30
N GLN A 403 0.62 0.58 -14.03
CA GLN A 403 -0.73 0.83 -13.52
C GLN A 403 -0.74 1.83 -12.36
N GLY A 404 -1.91 2.38 -12.07
CA GLY A 404 -2.18 3.23 -10.91
C GLY A 404 -3.60 3.06 -10.41
N LEU A 405 -3.78 3.19 -9.11
CA LEU A 405 -5.08 3.23 -8.45
C LEU A 405 -5.21 4.47 -7.60
N ALA A 406 -6.44 4.94 -7.44
CA ALA A 406 -6.77 5.99 -6.48
C ALA A 406 -8.17 5.81 -5.90
N VAL A 407 -8.32 6.26 -4.65
CA VAL A 407 -9.60 6.32 -3.93
C VAL A 407 -9.77 7.73 -3.35
N VAL A 408 -10.93 8.31 -3.53
CA VAL A 408 -11.33 9.55 -2.87
C VAL A 408 -12.15 9.21 -1.64
N LEU A 409 -11.73 9.75 -0.50
CA LEU A 409 -12.47 9.67 0.76
C LEU A 409 -13.15 11.01 1.07
N GLU A 410 -14.35 10.94 1.61
CA GLU A 410 -15.06 12.04 2.23
C GLU A 410 -15.16 11.82 3.73
N ASN A 411 -14.72 12.78 4.52
CA ASN A 411 -14.84 12.76 5.98
C ASN A 411 -16.31 12.90 6.40
N VAL A 412 -16.84 11.90 7.07
CA VAL A 412 -18.26 11.88 7.50
C VAL A 412 -18.57 13.00 8.49
N ALA A 413 -17.62 13.38 9.36
CA ALA A 413 -17.81 14.45 10.33
C ALA A 413 -17.89 15.84 9.68
N ALA A 414 -17.28 16.05 8.53
CA ALA A 414 -17.28 17.32 7.81
C ALA A 414 -18.55 17.54 6.97
N THR A 415 -19.44 16.54 6.90
CA THR A 415 -20.72 16.62 6.18
C THR A 415 -21.89 16.99 7.11
N LYS A 416 -21.67 16.97 8.41
CA LYS A 416 -22.62 17.39 9.46
C LYS A 416 -22.41 18.86 9.81
#